data_dad77ab9db42078df20433c159344f5f
#
_entry.id   dad77ab9db42078df20433c159344f5f
#
_cell.length_a   1.000
_cell.length_b   1.000
_cell.length_c   1.000
_cell.angle_alpha   90.00
_cell.angle_beta   90.00
_cell.angle_gamma   90.00
#
_symmetry.space_group_name_H-M   'P 1'
#
loop_
_entity.id
_entity.type
_entity.pdbx_description
1 polymer ?
#
loop_
_entity_poly.entity_id
_entity_poly.type
_entity_poly.pdbx_seq_one_letter_code
_entity_poly.pdbx_strand_id
1 'polypeptide(L)'
;MRIQLKTGALMLLVALVFLGCSSDSRENPRAYVEGKLVSSTVNYNKFSFKIMSDGVIVAETMLESDGNFKLSGPIGNGGFSLISTDKINSFNTDKSGLTLLADSLQINVPAGITYLKFNEIVLEK
;
A
#
# COMPACT_ATOMS: atom_id res chain seq x y z
N MET A 1 -24.05 8.72 47.89
CA MET A 1 -24.78 9.04 46.66
C MET A 1 -24.01 9.91 45.65
N ARG A 2 -23.42 11.00 46.06
CA ARG A 2 -22.69 11.89 45.13
C ARG A 2 -21.46 11.24 44.50
N ILE A 3 -20.80 10.36 45.22
CA ILE A 3 -19.59 9.66 44.71
C ILE A 3 -19.96 8.69 43.60
N GLN A 4 -21.12 8.01 43.70
CA GLN A 4 -21.55 7.04 42.71
C GLN A 4 -21.92 7.72 41.36
N LEU A 5 -22.51 8.92 41.41
CA LEU A 5 -22.87 9.70 40.24
C LEU A 5 -21.62 10.14 39.47
N LYS A 6 -20.57 10.57 40.17
CA LYS A 6 -19.32 10.97 39.55
C LYS A 6 -18.61 9.79 38.86
N THR A 7 -18.67 8.62 39.47
CA THR A 7 -18.05 7.42 38.90
C THR A 7 -18.76 6.96 37.63
N GLY A 8 -20.11 7.04 37.61
CA GLY A 8 -20.89 6.69 36.43
C GLY A 8 -20.63 7.64 35.26
N ALA A 9 -20.52 8.93 35.52
CA ALA A 9 -20.23 9.92 34.48
C ALA A 9 -18.82 9.72 33.88
N LEU A 10 -17.84 9.38 34.71
CA LEU A 10 -16.49 9.14 34.25
C LEU A 10 -16.41 7.89 33.37
N MET A 11 -17.10 6.83 33.73
CA MET A 11 -17.17 5.60 32.94
C MET A 11 -17.79 5.84 31.57
N LEU A 12 -18.83 6.63 31.48
CA LEU A 12 -19.50 6.97 30.23
C LEU A 12 -18.56 7.73 29.31
N LEU A 13 -17.79 8.66 29.83
CA LEU A 13 -16.84 9.45 29.06
C LEU A 13 -15.74 8.59 28.44
N VAL A 14 -15.21 7.62 29.18
CA VAL A 14 -14.18 6.71 28.69
C VAL A 14 -14.72 5.83 27.56
N ALA A 15 -15.95 5.34 27.68
CA ALA A 15 -16.58 4.53 26.64
C ALA A 15 -16.73 5.31 25.32
N LEU A 16 -17.07 6.58 25.38
CA LEU A 16 -17.19 7.44 24.19
C LEU A 16 -15.85 7.65 23.48
N VAL A 17 -14.76 7.77 24.22
CA VAL A 17 -13.43 7.92 23.64
C VAL A 17 -13.01 6.67 22.88
N PHE A 18 -13.28 5.48 23.38
CA PHE A 18 -12.99 4.24 22.69
C PHE A 18 -13.75 4.08 21.39
N LEU A 19 -15.02 4.44 21.36
CA LEU A 19 -15.84 4.38 20.14
C LEU A 19 -15.32 5.33 19.06
N GLY A 20 -14.86 6.53 19.42
CA GLY A 20 -14.28 7.48 18.50
C GLY A 20 -13.02 6.96 17.82
N CYS A 21 -12.10 6.36 18.57
CA CYS A 21 -10.87 5.80 18.02
C CYS A 21 -11.15 4.64 17.04
N SER A 22 -12.15 3.81 17.31
CA SER A 22 -12.49 2.68 16.46
C SER A 22 -13.04 3.10 15.10
N SER A 23 -13.81 4.18 15.02
CA SER A 23 -14.39 4.65 13.77
C SER A 23 -13.34 5.29 12.86
N ASP A 24 -12.35 6.00 13.40
CA ASP A 24 -11.32 6.65 12.62
C ASP A 24 -10.42 5.65 11.87
N SER A 25 -10.15 4.49 12.47
CA SER A 25 -9.29 3.48 11.86
C SER A 25 -9.91 2.77 10.65
N ARG A 26 -11.22 2.88 10.44
CA ARG A 26 -11.92 2.22 9.32
C ARG A 26 -12.01 3.06 8.06
N GLU A 27 -11.82 4.37 8.14
CA GLU A 27 -12.03 5.29 7.02
C GLU A 27 -10.84 5.43 6.09
N ASN A 28 -9.66 4.96 6.51
CA ASN A 28 -8.43 5.12 5.75
C ASN A 28 -7.79 3.77 5.44
N PRO A 29 -8.21 3.09 4.36
CA PRO A 29 -7.57 1.84 3.96
C PRO A 29 -6.10 2.08 3.60
N ARG A 30 -5.31 1.04 3.75
CA ARG A 30 -3.87 1.11 3.52
C ARG A 30 -3.46 -0.04 2.60
N ALA A 31 -2.64 0.29 1.61
CA ALA A 31 -2.08 -0.71 0.72
C ALA A 31 -0.79 -1.29 1.30
N TYR A 32 -0.60 -2.59 1.09
CA TYR A 32 0.64 -3.31 1.37
C TYR A 32 1.06 -4.01 0.09
N VAL A 33 2.23 -3.65 -0.43
CA VAL A 33 2.79 -4.25 -1.65
C VAL A 33 4.15 -4.80 -1.32
N GLU A 34 4.38 -6.05 -1.69
CA GLU A 34 5.69 -6.67 -1.54
C GLU A 34 5.96 -7.58 -2.73
N GLY A 35 7.23 -7.91 -2.95
CA GLY A 35 7.59 -8.79 -4.03
C GLY A 35 9.08 -8.86 -4.28
N LYS A 36 9.42 -9.43 -5.43
CA LYS A 36 10.80 -9.60 -5.87
C LYS A 36 10.96 -9.07 -7.28
N LEU A 37 11.98 -8.24 -7.47
CA LEU A 37 12.37 -7.75 -8.78
C LEU A 37 13.45 -8.67 -9.36
N VAL A 38 13.27 -9.06 -10.63
CA VAL A 38 14.22 -9.88 -11.37
C VAL A 38 14.79 -9.03 -12.50
N SER A 39 16.06 -8.70 -12.41
CA SER A 39 16.77 -7.97 -13.47
C SER A 39 18.28 -8.15 -13.30
N SER A 40 18.99 -8.35 -14.40
CA SER A 40 20.44 -8.43 -14.43
C SER A 40 21.12 -7.09 -14.67
N THR A 41 20.33 -6.06 -15.05
CA THR A 41 20.88 -4.77 -15.50
C THR A 41 20.54 -3.60 -14.60
N VAL A 42 19.62 -3.79 -13.64
CA VAL A 42 19.16 -2.68 -12.80
C VAL A 42 20.18 -2.35 -11.71
N ASN A 43 20.35 -1.07 -11.44
CA ASN A 43 21.12 -0.59 -10.31
C ASN A 43 20.18 -0.43 -9.12
N TYR A 44 20.24 -1.36 -8.17
CA TYR A 44 19.35 -1.37 -7.01
C TYR A 44 19.43 -0.09 -6.18
N ASN A 45 20.54 0.61 -6.19
CA ASN A 45 20.69 1.87 -5.46
C ASN A 45 19.91 3.04 -6.09
N LYS A 46 19.55 2.92 -7.37
CA LYS A 46 18.84 3.98 -8.12
C LYS A 46 17.42 3.59 -8.47
N PHE A 47 17.01 2.36 -8.22
CA PHE A 47 15.67 1.87 -8.54
C PHE A 47 14.75 2.04 -7.34
N SER A 48 13.51 2.46 -7.62
CA SER A 48 12.49 2.52 -6.58
C SER A 48 11.12 2.12 -7.13
N PHE A 49 10.26 1.65 -6.24
CA PHE A 49 8.83 1.53 -6.48
C PHE A 49 8.09 2.57 -5.67
N LYS A 50 6.99 3.08 -6.22
CA LYS A 50 6.12 4.06 -5.57
C LYS A 50 4.68 3.61 -5.65
N ILE A 51 3.89 3.92 -4.63
CA ILE A 51 2.44 3.79 -4.68
C ILE A 51 1.85 5.17 -4.92
N MET A 52 1.00 5.28 -5.95
CA MET A 52 0.24 6.49 -6.23
C MET A 52 -1.25 6.21 -6.01
N SER A 53 -1.90 7.07 -5.23
CA SER A 53 -3.33 7.01 -4.98
C SER A 53 -3.92 8.40 -5.19
N ASP A 54 -4.98 8.48 -6.01
CA ASP A 54 -5.66 9.73 -6.32
C ASP A 54 -4.71 10.83 -6.83
N GLY A 55 -3.73 10.43 -7.67
CA GLY A 55 -2.75 11.35 -8.25
C GLY A 55 -1.62 11.78 -7.32
N VAL A 56 -1.52 11.19 -6.13
CA VAL A 56 -0.51 11.55 -5.11
C VAL A 56 0.34 10.35 -4.78
N ILE A 57 1.66 10.56 -4.69
CA ILE A 57 2.59 9.51 -4.22
C ILE A 57 2.43 9.38 -2.71
N VAL A 58 2.06 8.20 -2.25
CA VAL A 58 1.79 7.93 -0.83
C VAL A 58 2.80 7.01 -0.18
N ALA A 59 3.66 6.36 -0.98
CA ALA A 59 4.72 5.49 -0.47
C ALA A 59 5.82 5.36 -1.51
N GLU A 60 7.05 5.11 -1.05
CA GLU A 60 8.19 4.84 -1.90
C GLU A 60 9.13 3.89 -1.17
N THR A 61 9.75 2.98 -1.91
CA THR A 61 10.77 2.09 -1.37
C THR A 61 11.89 1.85 -2.37
N MET A 62 13.10 1.72 -1.85
CA MET A 62 14.25 1.24 -2.61
C MET A 62 14.30 -0.28 -2.54
N LEU A 63 14.98 -0.91 -3.51
CA LEU A 63 15.17 -2.36 -3.49
C LEU A 63 16.23 -2.77 -2.48
N GLU A 64 16.04 -3.93 -1.87
CA GLU A 64 17.09 -4.62 -1.15
C GLU A 64 18.07 -5.26 -2.13
N SER A 65 19.27 -5.61 -1.66
CA SER A 65 20.35 -6.16 -2.51
C SER A 65 19.97 -7.47 -3.22
N ASP A 66 19.01 -8.21 -2.68
CA ASP A 66 18.50 -9.45 -3.26
C ASP A 66 17.33 -9.23 -4.24
N GLY A 67 16.92 -7.98 -4.43
CA GLY A 67 15.79 -7.63 -5.29
C GLY A 67 14.44 -7.60 -4.60
N ASN A 68 14.37 -7.94 -3.32
CA ASN A 68 13.13 -7.88 -2.57
C ASN A 68 12.73 -6.43 -2.27
N PHE A 69 11.43 -6.18 -2.23
CA PHE A 69 10.90 -4.87 -1.89
C PHE A 69 9.59 -5.02 -1.12
N LYS A 70 9.29 -4.02 -0.30
CA LYS A 70 7.98 -3.88 0.32
C LYS A 70 7.71 -2.41 0.60
N LEU A 71 6.47 -1.99 0.39
CA LEU A 71 6.05 -0.63 0.68
C LEU A 71 4.59 -0.62 1.09
N SER A 72 4.20 0.43 1.81
CA SER A 72 2.86 0.57 2.35
C SER A 72 2.51 2.04 2.47
N GLY A 73 1.27 2.39 2.14
CA GLY A 73 0.79 3.75 2.27
C GLY A 73 -0.73 3.83 2.27
N PRO A 74 -1.28 4.95 2.71
CA PRO A 74 -2.73 5.15 2.69
C PRO A 74 -3.23 5.27 1.26
N ILE A 75 -4.39 4.67 0.97
CA ILE A 75 -5.00 4.73 -0.36
C ILE A 75 -6.45 5.18 -0.26
N GLY A 76 -6.97 5.72 -1.37
CA GLY A 76 -8.38 6.03 -1.51
C GLY A 76 -9.19 4.80 -1.94
N ASN A 77 -10.47 5.02 -2.23
CA ASN A 77 -11.42 3.94 -2.56
C ASN A 77 -11.34 3.48 -4.00
N GLY A 78 -10.63 4.19 -4.87
CA GLY A 78 -10.59 3.93 -6.31
C GLY A 78 -9.47 3.02 -6.78
N GLY A 79 -8.74 2.37 -5.88
CA GLY A 79 -7.56 1.58 -6.21
C GLY A 79 -6.29 2.41 -6.14
N PHE A 80 -5.19 1.86 -6.65
CA PHE A 80 -3.91 2.56 -6.65
C PHE A 80 -3.06 2.09 -7.82
N SER A 81 -1.93 2.78 -8.06
CA SER A 81 -0.94 2.38 -9.06
C SER A 81 0.39 2.11 -8.41
N LEU A 82 1.07 1.07 -8.88
CA LEU A 82 2.47 0.81 -8.53
C LEU A 82 3.33 1.38 -9.66
N ILE A 83 4.21 2.33 -9.33
CA ILE A 83 5.04 3.01 -10.30
C ILE A 83 6.47 2.50 -10.20
N SER A 84 7.06 2.16 -11.33
CA SER A 84 8.42 1.65 -11.45
C SER A 84 9.34 2.71 -12.06
N THR A 85 10.59 2.75 -11.61
CA THR A 85 11.61 3.61 -12.21
C THR A 85 11.93 3.19 -13.64
N ASP A 86 12.01 1.88 -13.90
CA ASP A 86 12.33 1.32 -15.20
C ASP A 86 11.15 0.54 -15.76
N LYS A 87 11.15 0.33 -17.08
CA LYS A 87 10.05 -0.35 -17.76
C LYS A 87 9.91 -1.80 -17.31
N ILE A 88 8.68 -2.20 -17.06
CA ILE A 88 8.31 -3.55 -16.66
C ILE A 88 8.00 -4.37 -17.92
N ASN A 89 8.62 -5.52 -18.05
CA ASN A 89 8.31 -6.46 -19.12
C ASN A 89 7.12 -7.36 -18.77
N SER A 90 7.13 -7.90 -17.56
CA SER A 90 6.07 -8.79 -17.08
C SER A 90 6.04 -8.81 -15.57
N PHE A 91 4.93 -9.29 -15.02
CA PHE A 91 4.80 -9.51 -13.59
C PHE A 91 3.92 -10.72 -13.32
N ASN A 92 4.08 -11.32 -12.14
CA ASN A 92 3.31 -12.47 -11.71
C ASN A 92 2.83 -12.25 -10.28
N THR A 93 1.51 -12.39 -10.09
CA THR A 93 0.86 -12.26 -8.79
C THR A 93 -0.37 -13.17 -8.75
N ASP A 94 -0.84 -13.52 -7.55
CA ASP A 94 -2.04 -14.34 -7.37
C ASP A 94 -3.34 -13.52 -7.46
N LYS A 95 -3.26 -12.20 -7.55
CA LYS A 95 -4.42 -11.33 -7.71
C LYS A 95 -4.76 -11.15 -9.18
N SER A 96 -6.03 -10.97 -9.50
CA SER A 96 -6.50 -10.72 -10.86
C SER A 96 -6.94 -9.27 -11.02
N GLY A 97 -7.05 -8.81 -12.26
CA GLY A 97 -7.53 -7.48 -12.59
C GLY A 97 -6.46 -6.40 -12.63
N LEU A 98 -5.20 -6.74 -12.40
CA LEU A 98 -4.11 -5.80 -12.54
C LEU A 98 -3.79 -5.56 -14.01
N THR A 99 -3.42 -4.32 -14.36
CA THR A 99 -3.12 -3.93 -15.75
C THR A 99 -1.82 -3.17 -15.82
N LEU A 100 -0.92 -3.62 -16.70
CA LEU A 100 0.30 -2.87 -17.04
C LEU A 100 -0.08 -1.80 -18.07
N LEU A 101 0.25 -0.54 -17.78
CA LEU A 101 -0.07 0.57 -18.70
C LEU A 101 0.83 0.55 -19.92
N ALA A 102 0.44 1.30 -20.96
CA ALA A 102 1.16 1.34 -22.24
C ALA A 102 2.60 1.84 -22.12
N ASP A 103 2.91 2.68 -21.14
CA ASP A 103 4.27 3.16 -20.90
C ASP A 103 5.17 2.14 -20.20
N SER A 104 4.61 1.02 -19.77
CA SER A 104 5.30 -0.05 -19.02
C SER A 104 5.91 0.40 -17.69
N LEU A 105 5.54 1.57 -17.19
CA LEU A 105 6.07 2.13 -15.93
C LEU A 105 5.09 2.03 -14.77
N GLN A 106 3.84 1.63 -15.03
CA GLN A 106 2.80 1.58 -14.00
C GLN A 106 1.99 0.31 -14.10
N ILE A 107 1.67 -0.26 -12.95
CA ILE A 107 0.69 -1.34 -12.83
C ILE A 107 -0.52 -0.76 -12.08
N ASN A 108 -1.68 -0.75 -12.73
CA ASN A 108 -2.92 -0.34 -12.09
C ASN A 108 -3.50 -1.48 -11.27
N VAL A 109 -3.85 -1.18 -10.02
CA VAL A 109 -4.44 -2.14 -9.09
C VAL A 109 -5.87 -1.69 -8.80
N PRO A 110 -6.88 -2.53 -9.09
CA PRO A 110 -8.27 -2.13 -8.92
C PRO A 110 -8.64 -1.96 -7.45
N ALA A 111 -9.75 -1.25 -7.23
CA ALA A 111 -10.32 -1.07 -5.90
C ALA A 111 -10.62 -2.41 -5.24
N GLY A 112 -10.47 -2.48 -3.92
CA GLY A 112 -10.74 -3.70 -3.15
C GLY A 112 -9.51 -4.55 -2.87
N ILE A 113 -8.39 -4.33 -3.57
CA ILE A 113 -7.13 -5.00 -3.29
C ILE A 113 -6.30 -4.09 -2.40
N THR A 114 -6.01 -4.55 -1.18
CA THR A 114 -5.20 -3.81 -0.22
C THR A 114 -3.88 -4.52 0.10
N TYR A 115 -3.83 -5.83 -0.06
CA TYR A 115 -2.60 -6.61 0.09
C TYR A 115 -2.24 -7.21 -1.26
N LEU A 116 -1.02 -6.95 -1.72
CA LEU A 116 -0.56 -7.38 -3.04
C LEU A 116 0.86 -7.92 -2.92
N LYS A 117 1.03 -9.17 -3.32
CA LYS A 117 2.34 -9.81 -3.36
C LYS A 117 2.65 -10.22 -4.79
N PHE A 118 3.78 -9.74 -5.30
CA PHE A 118 4.32 -10.19 -6.59
C PHE A 118 5.29 -11.33 -6.35
N ASN A 119 5.07 -12.45 -7.03
CA ASN A 119 6.05 -13.55 -7.05
C ASN A 119 7.32 -13.09 -7.75
N GLU A 120 7.15 -12.33 -8.84
CA GLU A 120 8.25 -11.64 -9.49
C GLU A 120 7.73 -10.49 -10.35
N ILE A 121 8.58 -9.49 -10.53
CA ILE A 121 8.43 -8.44 -11.54
C ILE A 121 9.70 -8.47 -12.38
N VAL A 122 9.53 -8.60 -13.70
CA VAL A 122 10.65 -8.70 -14.66
C VAL A 122 10.72 -7.39 -15.43
N LEU A 123 11.89 -6.75 -15.41
CA LEU A 123 12.11 -5.52 -16.17
C LEU A 123 12.50 -5.81 -17.60
N GLU A 124 12.22 -4.85 -18.48
CA GLU A 124 12.74 -4.89 -19.86
C GLU A 124 14.27 -4.71 -19.85
N LYS A 125 14.91 -5.38 -20.77
CA LYS A 125 16.35 -5.25 -20.94
C LYS A 125 16.72 -4.00 -21.75
#